data_4a1e33da1521ed506ae5226bb402c0be
#
_entry.id   4a1e33da1521ed506ae5226bb402c0be
#
_cell.length_a   1.000
_cell.length_b   1.000
_cell.length_c   1.000
_cell.angle_alpha   90.00
_cell.angle_beta   90.00
_cell.angle_gamma   90.00
#
_symmetry.space_group_name_H-M   'P 1'
#
loop_
_entity.id
_entity.type
_entity.pdbx_description
1 polymer ?
#
loop_
_entity_poly.entity_id
_entity_poly.type
_entity_poly.pdbx_seq_one_letter_code
_entity_poly.pdbx_strand_id
1 'polypeptide(L)'
;MAMKLSHDQVSTLKKLISYKGYEEIDVQYEILDHVACRIEVLLDENPKLTLDEAFRKSHSEFGVFGFADLADSYRENIRKRFWRRYWASLRTLLTSYRVVYLILLAWSFQWISQNFTLLGERLTAPGWAVIGLMISVVFFIIYYHRTGRNYKNYATFKQGLSIFTGFQLAIHVSTQGLRFLMGPEIPTEFNFQGIMAWITIAALLICWISIFLFPRVIQEAAEETARLKKIYES
;
A
#
# COMPACT_ATOMS: atom_id res chain seq x y z
N MET A 1 41.83 6.40 -9.12
CA MET A 1 40.50 7.08 -9.03
C MET A 1 39.48 6.01 -9.34
N ALA A 2 38.59 5.67 -8.43
CA ALA A 2 37.57 4.67 -8.70
C ALA A 2 36.71 5.16 -9.88
N MET A 3 36.50 4.31 -10.88
CA MET A 3 35.69 4.59 -12.05
C MET A 3 34.23 4.76 -11.59
N LYS A 4 33.64 5.94 -11.84
CA LYS A 4 32.22 6.17 -11.56
C LYS A 4 31.40 5.92 -12.81
N LEU A 5 30.25 5.26 -12.66
CA LEU A 5 29.32 5.04 -13.75
C LEU A 5 28.80 6.37 -14.30
N SER A 6 28.82 6.52 -15.63
CA SER A 6 28.22 7.66 -16.30
C SER A 6 26.69 7.56 -16.28
N HIS A 7 26.00 8.68 -16.52
CA HIS A 7 24.55 8.73 -16.60
C HIS A 7 23.98 7.78 -17.67
N ASP A 8 24.66 7.65 -18.81
CA ASP A 8 24.26 6.72 -19.89
C ASP A 8 24.43 5.25 -19.46
N GLN A 9 25.49 4.94 -18.71
CA GLN A 9 25.69 3.59 -18.16
C GLN A 9 24.63 3.26 -17.12
N VAL A 10 24.30 4.18 -16.24
CA VAL A 10 23.17 4.01 -15.27
C VAL A 10 21.85 3.78 -16.02
N SER A 11 21.56 4.54 -17.07
CA SER A 11 20.36 4.34 -17.89
C SER A 11 20.34 2.96 -18.56
N THR A 12 21.49 2.49 -19.05
CA THR A 12 21.63 1.16 -19.64
C THR A 12 21.42 0.05 -18.62
N LEU A 13 22.02 0.18 -17.42
CA LEU A 13 21.82 -0.78 -16.31
C LEU A 13 20.35 -0.87 -15.89
N LYS A 14 19.63 0.24 -15.84
CA LYS A 14 18.17 0.23 -15.55
C LYS A 14 17.39 -0.57 -16.61
N LYS A 15 17.75 -0.45 -17.88
CA LYS A 15 17.14 -1.27 -18.95
C LYS A 15 17.46 -2.75 -18.75
N LEU A 16 18.71 -3.10 -18.44
CA LEU A 16 19.10 -4.48 -18.18
C LEU A 16 18.35 -5.09 -16.98
N ILE A 17 18.19 -4.32 -15.91
CA ILE A 17 17.39 -4.71 -14.73
C ILE A 17 15.92 -4.91 -15.13
N SER A 18 15.36 -4.01 -15.93
CA SER A 18 13.98 -4.14 -16.45
C SER A 18 13.80 -5.41 -17.30
N TYR A 19 14.75 -5.74 -18.19
CA TYR A 19 14.71 -6.98 -18.96
C TYR A 19 14.78 -8.25 -18.12
N LYS A 20 15.28 -8.16 -16.88
CA LYS A 20 15.24 -9.25 -15.90
C LYS A 20 13.88 -9.38 -15.17
N GLY A 21 12.88 -8.57 -15.54
CA GLY A 21 11.53 -8.62 -15.00
C GLY A 21 11.26 -7.64 -13.85
N TYR A 22 12.20 -6.74 -13.54
CA TYR A 22 12.02 -5.71 -12.51
C TYR A 22 11.59 -4.40 -13.16
N GLU A 23 10.27 -4.24 -13.35
CA GLU A 23 9.69 -3.07 -14.03
C GLU A 23 9.45 -1.88 -13.12
N GLU A 24 9.33 -2.11 -11.81
CA GLU A 24 9.08 -1.05 -10.84
C GLU A 24 10.31 -0.16 -10.67
N ILE A 25 10.10 1.16 -10.84
CA ILE A 25 11.16 2.17 -10.82
C ILE A 25 11.94 2.15 -9.50
N ASP A 26 11.26 2.06 -8.39
CA ASP A 26 11.87 2.04 -7.06
C ASP A 26 12.64 0.74 -6.78
N VAL A 27 12.16 -0.39 -7.30
CA VAL A 27 12.90 -1.67 -7.26
C VAL A 27 14.17 -1.60 -8.12
N GLN A 28 14.08 -0.98 -9.30
CA GLN A 28 15.26 -0.79 -10.17
C GLN A 28 16.34 0.04 -9.48
N TYR A 29 15.98 1.11 -8.79
CA TYR A 29 16.95 1.93 -8.05
C TYR A 29 17.56 1.18 -6.87
N GLU A 30 16.78 0.38 -6.13
CA GLU A 30 17.31 -0.45 -5.06
C GLU A 30 18.32 -1.48 -5.59
N ILE A 31 17.99 -2.17 -6.66
CA ILE A 31 18.91 -3.13 -7.30
C ILE A 31 20.15 -2.38 -7.82
N LEU A 32 19.98 -1.24 -8.47
CA LEU A 32 21.06 -0.43 -9.00
C LEU A 32 22.03 0.02 -7.90
N ASP A 33 21.51 0.49 -6.77
CA ASP A 33 22.32 0.92 -5.63
C ASP A 33 23.24 -0.20 -5.13
N HIS A 34 22.71 -1.41 -5.04
CA HIS A 34 23.47 -2.59 -4.61
C HIS A 34 24.51 -3.09 -5.62
N VAL A 35 24.22 -2.99 -6.92
CA VAL A 35 25.11 -3.54 -7.97
C VAL A 35 26.07 -2.53 -8.57
N ALA A 36 25.78 -1.22 -8.49
CA ALA A 36 26.57 -0.18 -9.10
C ALA A 36 28.03 -0.21 -8.60
N CYS A 37 28.24 -0.22 -7.30
CA CYS A 37 29.57 -0.30 -6.70
C CYS A 37 30.33 -1.55 -7.17
N ARG A 38 29.65 -2.69 -7.28
CA ARG A 38 30.29 -3.93 -7.75
C ARG A 38 30.66 -3.86 -9.23
N ILE A 39 29.81 -3.28 -10.07
CA ILE A 39 30.06 -3.08 -11.48
C ILE A 39 31.24 -2.11 -11.67
N GLU A 40 31.30 -1.01 -10.90
CA GLU A 40 32.42 -0.07 -10.93
C GLU A 40 33.75 -0.78 -10.62
N VAL A 41 33.80 -1.61 -9.58
CA VAL A 41 34.98 -2.42 -9.25
C VAL A 41 35.36 -3.36 -10.39
N LEU A 42 34.40 -4.08 -10.99
CA LEU A 42 34.68 -5.00 -12.09
C LEU A 42 35.22 -4.31 -13.33
N LEU A 43 34.74 -3.11 -13.64
CA LEU A 43 35.23 -2.31 -14.77
C LEU A 43 36.60 -1.70 -14.49
N ASP A 44 36.92 -1.36 -13.24
CA ASP A 44 38.23 -0.86 -12.80
C ASP A 44 39.29 -1.98 -12.83
N GLU A 45 38.93 -3.19 -12.37
CA GLU A 45 39.80 -4.39 -12.42
C GLU A 45 40.07 -4.87 -13.85
N ASN A 46 39.11 -4.73 -14.75
CA ASN A 46 39.27 -5.12 -16.16
C ASN A 46 38.63 -4.10 -17.11
N PRO A 47 39.42 -3.10 -17.58
CA PRO A 47 38.95 -2.06 -18.49
C PRO A 47 38.47 -2.55 -19.87
N LYS A 48 38.74 -3.81 -20.25
CA LYS A 48 38.24 -4.41 -21.47
C LYS A 48 36.85 -5.01 -21.33
N LEU A 49 36.33 -5.10 -20.09
CA LEU A 49 35.02 -5.66 -19.82
C LEU A 49 33.93 -4.69 -20.29
N THR A 50 32.96 -5.21 -21.02
CA THR A 50 31.79 -4.39 -21.38
C THR A 50 30.86 -4.24 -20.18
N LEU A 51 30.02 -3.20 -20.20
CA LEU A 51 29.02 -2.96 -19.14
C LEU A 51 28.06 -4.15 -18.97
N ASP A 52 27.66 -4.78 -20.07
CA ASP A 52 26.76 -5.96 -20.07
C ASP A 52 27.42 -7.18 -19.44
N GLU A 53 28.70 -7.42 -19.74
CA GLU A 53 29.46 -8.51 -19.12
C GLU A 53 29.68 -8.27 -17.61
N ALA A 54 30.00 -7.03 -17.21
CA ALA A 54 30.11 -6.65 -15.82
C ALA A 54 28.79 -6.85 -15.07
N PHE A 55 27.68 -6.46 -15.68
CA PHE A 55 26.35 -6.68 -15.13
C PHE A 55 26.01 -8.16 -14.99
N ARG A 56 26.28 -9.00 -16.00
CA ARG A 56 26.04 -10.45 -15.92
C ARG A 56 26.88 -11.09 -14.83
N LYS A 57 28.14 -10.70 -14.70
CA LYS A 57 29.04 -11.19 -13.66
C LYS A 57 28.53 -10.79 -12.28
N SER A 58 28.20 -9.51 -12.08
CA SER A 58 27.59 -9.06 -10.83
C SER A 58 26.28 -9.79 -10.53
N HIS A 59 25.40 -9.97 -11.52
CA HIS A 59 24.15 -10.72 -11.35
C HIS A 59 24.38 -12.16 -10.90
N SER A 60 25.41 -12.84 -11.44
CA SER A 60 25.72 -14.24 -11.05
C SER A 60 26.22 -14.36 -9.61
N GLU A 61 26.77 -13.30 -9.04
CA GLU A 61 27.22 -13.27 -7.63
C GLU A 61 26.05 -13.27 -6.64
N PHE A 62 24.84 -12.90 -7.08
CA PHE A 62 23.61 -13.00 -6.28
C PHE A 62 23.01 -14.43 -6.24
N GLY A 63 23.69 -15.39 -6.84
CA GLY A 63 23.29 -16.81 -6.82
C GLY A 63 22.14 -17.14 -7.76
N VAL A 64 21.49 -18.29 -7.50
CA VAL A 64 20.47 -18.88 -8.39
C VAL A 64 19.24 -17.99 -8.55
N PHE A 65 18.86 -17.28 -7.50
CA PHE A 65 17.68 -16.40 -7.49
C PHE A 65 17.98 -14.99 -8.02
N GLY A 66 19.24 -14.65 -8.31
CA GLY A 66 19.65 -13.34 -8.80
C GLY A 66 19.18 -12.21 -7.87
N PHE A 67 18.50 -11.21 -8.41
CA PHE A 67 18.01 -10.06 -7.63
C PHE A 67 16.65 -10.30 -6.93
N ALA A 68 16.08 -11.50 -6.99
CA ALA A 68 14.75 -11.75 -6.44
C ALA A 68 14.71 -11.51 -4.92
N ASP A 69 15.68 -12.04 -4.18
CA ASP A 69 15.77 -11.87 -2.73
C ASP A 69 15.89 -10.40 -2.33
N LEU A 70 16.64 -9.62 -3.11
CA LEU A 70 16.80 -8.18 -2.89
C LEU A 70 15.49 -7.43 -3.16
N ALA A 71 14.84 -7.73 -4.29
CA ALA A 71 13.55 -7.12 -4.65
C ALA A 71 12.46 -7.46 -3.64
N ASP A 72 12.40 -8.71 -3.17
CA ASP A 72 11.41 -9.15 -2.19
C ASP A 72 11.67 -8.56 -0.79
N SER A 73 12.94 -8.46 -0.39
CA SER A 73 13.35 -7.75 0.83
C SER A 73 12.93 -6.28 0.79
N TYR A 74 13.12 -5.62 -0.36
CA TYR A 74 12.68 -4.24 -0.56
C TYR A 74 11.15 -4.10 -0.45
N ARG A 75 10.39 -4.99 -1.11
CA ARG A 75 8.92 -5.01 -1.03
C ARG A 75 8.42 -5.25 0.39
N GLU A 76 9.09 -6.16 1.13
CA GLU A 76 8.78 -6.40 2.55
C GLU A 76 9.04 -5.14 3.40
N ASN A 77 10.13 -4.42 3.14
CA ASN A 77 10.44 -3.16 3.81
C ASN A 77 9.41 -2.07 3.50
N ILE A 78 8.89 -2.01 2.25
CA ILE A 78 7.76 -1.13 1.90
C ILE A 78 6.55 -1.47 2.78
N ARG A 79 6.19 -2.76 2.89
CA ARG A 79 5.04 -3.21 3.68
C ARG A 79 5.17 -2.85 5.16
N LYS A 80 6.35 -3.07 5.76
CA LYS A 80 6.64 -2.70 7.15
C LYS A 80 6.56 -1.20 7.38
N ARG A 81 7.13 -0.39 6.48
CA ARG A 81 7.06 1.08 6.53
C ARG A 81 5.62 1.56 6.41
N PHE A 82 4.84 0.97 5.50
CA PHE A 82 3.43 1.29 5.32
C PHE A 82 2.63 1.08 6.60
N TRP A 83 2.68 -0.12 7.20
CA TRP A 83 1.96 -0.42 8.43
C TRP A 83 2.40 0.45 9.60
N ARG A 84 3.68 0.73 9.73
CA ARG A 84 4.18 1.65 10.76
C ARG A 84 3.57 3.05 10.62
N ARG A 85 3.52 3.59 9.40
CA ARG A 85 2.91 4.91 9.11
C ARG A 85 1.40 4.89 9.35
N TYR A 86 0.73 3.83 8.93
CA TYR A 86 -0.71 3.67 9.15
C TYR A 86 -1.04 3.69 10.65
N TRP A 87 -0.37 2.87 11.45
CA TRP A 87 -0.60 2.82 12.89
C TRP A 87 -0.23 4.13 13.59
N ALA A 88 0.82 4.81 13.17
CA ALA A 88 1.18 6.13 13.68
C ALA A 88 0.09 7.16 13.38
N SER A 89 -0.45 7.19 12.16
CA SER A 89 -1.52 8.09 11.75
C SER A 89 -2.83 7.78 12.51
N LEU A 90 -3.16 6.50 12.67
CA LEU A 90 -4.33 6.07 13.44
C LEU A 90 -4.19 6.47 14.92
N ARG A 91 -3.03 6.24 15.53
CA ARG A 91 -2.76 6.65 16.92
C ARG A 91 -2.92 8.17 17.07
N THR A 92 -2.36 8.96 16.16
CA THR A 92 -2.49 10.42 16.18
C THR A 92 -3.96 10.86 16.08
N LEU A 93 -4.75 10.16 15.26
CA LEU A 93 -6.19 10.42 15.13
C LEU A 93 -6.92 10.14 16.46
N LEU A 94 -6.64 8.99 17.08
CA LEU A 94 -7.30 8.55 18.31
C LEU A 94 -6.89 9.37 19.55
N THR A 95 -5.67 9.91 19.57
CA THR A 95 -5.16 10.72 20.70
C THR A 95 -5.40 12.21 20.55
N SER A 96 -5.88 12.66 19.39
CA SER A 96 -6.16 14.06 19.13
C SER A 96 -7.65 14.39 19.35
N TYR A 97 -7.98 15.68 19.42
CA TYR A 97 -9.38 16.15 19.46
C TYR A 97 -10.21 15.64 18.26
N ARG A 98 -9.56 15.14 17.20
CA ARG A 98 -10.22 14.56 16.02
C ARG A 98 -10.98 13.27 16.32
N VAL A 99 -10.73 12.63 17.47
CA VAL A 99 -11.54 11.48 17.93
C VAL A 99 -13.03 11.84 18.05
N VAL A 100 -13.36 13.12 18.26
CA VAL A 100 -14.74 13.62 18.26
C VAL A 100 -15.45 13.33 16.94
N TYR A 101 -14.76 13.42 15.80
CA TYR A 101 -15.34 13.05 14.49
C TYR A 101 -15.72 11.58 14.41
N LEU A 102 -14.97 10.69 15.06
CA LEU A 102 -15.28 9.26 15.10
C LEU A 102 -16.51 8.99 15.98
N ILE A 103 -16.64 9.70 17.08
CA ILE A 103 -17.81 9.61 17.96
C ILE A 103 -19.05 10.12 17.21
N LEU A 104 -18.95 11.26 16.52
CA LEU A 104 -20.02 11.81 15.69
C LEU A 104 -20.40 10.86 14.55
N LEU A 105 -19.41 10.23 13.91
CA LEU A 105 -19.64 9.24 12.85
C LEU A 105 -20.38 8.00 13.39
N ALA A 106 -19.94 7.45 14.53
CA ALA A 106 -20.61 6.32 15.17
C ALA A 106 -22.06 6.68 15.57
N TRP A 107 -22.25 7.87 16.12
CA TRP A 107 -23.58 8.37 16.48
C TRP A 107 -24.47 8.59 15.25
N SER A 108 -23.91 9.12 14.15
CA SER A 108 -24.66 9.31 12.91
C SER A 108 -25.10 7.97 12.28
N PHE A 109 -24.27 6.94 12.34
CA PHE A 109 -24.67 5.59 11.91
C PHE A 109 -25.85 5.07 12.69
N GLN A 110 -25.79 5.21 14.03
CA GLN A 110 -26.88 4.82 14.89
C GLN A 110 -28.17 5.60 14.59
N TRP A 111 -28.07 6.92 14.49
CA TRP A 111 -29.23 7.78 14.25
C TRP A 111 -29.90 7.51 12.90
N ILE A 112 -29.08 7.35 11.82
CA ILE A 112 -29.60 7.03 10.47
C ILE A 112 -30.26 5.65 10.50
N SER A 113 -29.65 4.64 11.11
CA SER A 113 -30.21 3.28 11.19
C SER A 113 -31.56 3.23 11.89
N GLN A 114 -31.80 4.14 12.85
CA GLN A 114 -33.09 4.20 13.56
C GLN A 114 -34.16 4.99 12.83
N ASN A 115 -33.78 6.04 12.09
CA ASN A 115 -34.73 7.03 11.55
C ASN A 115 -34.95 6.90 10.04
N PHE A 116 -34.07 6.20 9.32
CA PHE A 116 -34.18 6.03 7.87
C PHE A 116 -34.29 4.57 7.45
N THR A 117 -35.15 4.32 6.49
CA THR A 117 -35.23 3.07 5.76
C THR A 117 -34.69 3.24 4.35
N LEU A 118 -33.94 2.27 3.87
CA LEU A 118 -33.46 2.20 2.49
C LEU A 118 -34.18 1.03 1.81
N LEU A 119 -34.89 1.28 0.72
CA LEU A 119 -35.71 0.26 0.01
C LEU A 119 -36.73 -0.45 0.93
N GLY A 120 -37.29 0.26 1.92
CA GLY A 120 -38.27 -0.29 2.85
C GLY A 120 -37.66 -1.00 4.07
N GLU A 121 -36.36 -1.19 4.12
CA GLU A 121 -35.66 -1.85 5.21
C GLU A 121 -34.79 -0.88 6.03
N ARG A 122 -34.65 -1.12 7.32
CA ARG A 122 -33.70 -0.37 8.16
C ARG A 122 -32.27 -0.69 7.79
N LEU A 123 -31.41 0.33 7.79
CA LEU A 123 -29.99 0.18 7.53
C LEU A 123 -29.33 -0.58 8.71
N THR A 124 -29.02 -1.82 8.47
CA THR A 124 -28.32 -2.70 9.42
C THR A 124 -26.79 -2.52 9.32
N ALA A 125 -26.05 -3.02 10.29
CA ALA A 125 -24.60 -3.01 10.27
C ALA A 125 -23.97 -3.61 8.99
N PRO A 126 -24.45 -4.76 8.44
CA PRO A 126 -24.02 -5.25 7.14
C PRO A 126 -24.33 -4.30 5.99
N GLY A 127 -25.49 -3.62 6.01
CA GLY A 127 -25.82 -2.59 5.01
C GLY A 127 -24.83 -1.45 4.99
N TRP A 128 -24.44 -0.94 6.17
CA TRP A 128 -23.37 0.07 6.29
C TRP A 128 -22.01 -0.41 5.77
N ALA A 129 -21.68 -1.70 5.99
CA ALA A 129 -20.44 -2.28 5.44
C ALA A 129 -20.46 -2.30 3.90
N VAL A 130 -21.60 -2.65 3.29
CA VAL A 130 -21.77 -2.62 1.83
C VAL A 130 -21.64 -1.19 1.30
N ILE A 131 -22.31 -0.21 1.92
CA ILE A 131 -22.21 1.20 1.53
C ILE A 131 -20.76 1.68 1.63
N GLY A 132 -20.07 1.36 2.72
CA GLY A 132 -18.65 1.68 2.91
C GLY A 132 -17.76 1.08 1.81
N LEU A 133 -18.03 -0.17 1.43
CA LEU A 133 -17.31 -0.82 0.32
C LEU A 133 -17.56 -0.11 -1.01
N MET A 134 -18.82 0.22 -1.33
CA MET A 134 -19.16 0.94 -2.57
C MET A 134 -18.50 2.31 -2.62
N ILE A 135 -18.53 3.07 -1.52
CA ILE A 135 -17.86 4.37 -1.42
C ILE A 135 -16.35 4.20 -1.58
N SER A 136 -15.76 3.16 -0.96
CA SER A 136 -14.32 2.91 -1.07
C SER A 136 -13.91 2.57 -2.51
N VAL A 137 -14.71 1.80 -3.25
CA VAL A 137 -14.46 1.48 -4.66
C VAL A 137 -14.52 2.75 -5.52
N VAL A 138 -15.55 3.57 -5.37
CA VAL A 138 -15.68 4.84 -6.12
C VAL A 138 -14.53 5.78 -5.80
N PHE A 139 -14.25 5.96 -4.50
CA PHE A 139 -13.14 6.81 -4.06
C PHE A 139 -11.80 6.32 -4.61
N PHE A 140 -11.61 5.00 -4.61
CA PHE A 140 -10.43 4.36 -5.14
C PHE A 140 -10.24 4.58 -6.64
N ILE A 141 -11.31 4.46 -7.43
CA ILE A 141 -11.27 4.75 -8.87
C ILE A 141 -10.86 6.21 -9.10
N ILE A 142 -11.46 7.16 -8.37
CA ILE A 142 -11.12 8.58 -8.47
C ILE A 142 -9.66 8.83 -8.05
N TYR A 143 -9.24 8.24 -6.96
CA TYR A 143 -7.87 8.35 -6.44
C TYR A 143 -6.85 7.78 -7.43
N TYR A 144 -7.12 6.59 -7.98
CA TYR A 144 -6.27 5.98 -9.00
C TYR A 144 -6.14 6.85 -10.24
N HIS A 145 -7.25 7.42 -10.72
CA HIS A 145 -7.21 8.31 -11.89
C HIS A 145 -6.46 9.62 -11.61
N ARG A 146 -6.57 10.20 -10.42
CA ARG A 146 -5.90 11.47 -10.08
C ARG A 146 -4.43 11.29 -9.71
N THR A 147 -4.13 10.34 -8.86
CA THR A 147 -2.80 10.16 -8.24
C THR A 147 -2.04 9.00 -8.87
N GLY A 148 -2.71 7.89 -9.15
CA GLY A 148 -2.10 6.67 -9.65
C GLY A 148 -1.43 6.82 -11.01
N ARG A 149 -1.91 7.73 -11.85
CA ARG A 149 -1.32 7.97 -13.18
C ARG A 149 0.17 8.33 -13.10
N ASN A 150 0.57 9.07 -12.07
CA ASN A 150 1.96 9.50 -11.87
C ASN A 150 2.82 8.45 -11.17
N TYR A 151 2.21 7.54 -10.40
CA TYR A 151 2.93 6.59 -9.53
C TYR A 151 2.69 5.13 -9.87
N LYS A 152 1.97 4.82 -10.95
CA LYS A 152 1.60 3.44 -11.34
C LYS A 152 2.78 2.48 -11.51
N ASN A 153 3.96 3.02 -11.85
CA ASN A 153 5.18 2.25 -12.09
C ASN A 153 6.05 2.08 -10.84
N TYR A 154 5.56 2.50 -9.66
CA TYR A 154 6.27 2.32 -8.40
C TYR A 154 5.71 1.14 -7.61
N ALA A 155 6.59 0.25 -7.12
CA ALA A 155 6.20 -0.87 -6.24
C ALA A 155 5.53 -0.35 -4.97
N THR A 156 6.04 0.75 -4.41
CA THR A 156 5.48 1.41 -3.23
C THR A 156 4.00 1.76 -3.41
N PHE A 157 3.64 2.29 -4.58
CA PHE A 157 2.24 2.63 -4.89
C PHE A 157 1.39 1.38 -5.10
N LYS A 158 1.85 0.43 -5.93
CA LYS A 158 1.14 -0.84 -6.21
C LYS A 158 0.88 -1.63 -4.93
N GLN A 159 1.87 -1.72 -4.06
CA GLN A 159 1.78 -2.47 -2.81
C GLN A 159 0.86 -1.79 -1.79
N GLY A 160 0.95 -0.46 -1.65
CA GLY A 160 0.03 0.30 -0.82
C GLY A 160 -1.43 0.11 -1.26
N LEU A 161 -1.65 0.09 -2.56
CA LEU A 161 -2.93 -0.17 -3.19
C LEU A 161 -3.47 -1.58 -2.86
N SER A 162 -2.62 -2.60 -3.02
CA SER A 162 -2.95 -4.00 -2.71
C SER A 162 -3.28 -4.19 -1.22
N ILE A 163 -2.53 -3.56 -0.32
CA ILE A 163 -2.80 -3.58 1.13
C ILE A 163 -4.17 -2.96 1.42
N PHE A 164 -4.47 -1.81 0.83
CA PHE A 164 -5.76 -1.14 1.03
C PHE A 164 -6.93 -2.01 0.57
N THR A 165 -6.88 -2.53 -0.66
CA THR A 165 -7.96 -3.36 -1.19
C THR A 165 -8.12 -4.66 -0.40
N GLY A 166 -7.03 -5.32 -0.03
CA GLY A 166 -7.03 -6.52 0.80
C GLY A 166 -7.63 -6.26 2.18
N PHE A 167 -7.29 -5.13 2.79
CA PHE A 167 -7.81 -4.73 4.09
C PHE A 167 -9.33 -4.48 4.06
N GLN A 168 -9.81 -3.73 3.05
CA GLN A 168 -11.24 -3.48 2.86
C GLN A 168 -12.02 -4.78 2.61
N LEU A 169 -11.47 -5.65 1.76
CA LEU A 169 -12.08 -6.96 1.48
C LEU A 169 -12.11 -7.83 2.75
N ALA A 170 -11.05 -7.88 3.52
CA ALA A 170 -10.99 -8.66 4.76
C ALA A 170 -12.05 -8.21 5.77
N ILE A 171 -12.21 -6.90 5.98
CA ILE A 171 -13.25 -6.36 6.88
C ILE A 171 -14.65 -6.72 6.35
N HIS A 172 -14.87 -6.56 5.04
CA HIS A 172 -16.17 -6.88 4.44
C HIS A 172 -16.49 -8.38 4.57
N VAL A 173 -15.56 -9.26 4.21
CA VAL A 173 -15.75 -10.72 4.36
C VAL A 173 -15.97 -11.11 5.81
N SER A 174 -15.23 -10.51 6.76
CA SER A 174 -15.39 -10.80 8.17
C SER A 174 -16.79 -10.39 8.69
N THR A 175 -17.28 -9.22 8.30
CA THR A 175 -18.60 -8.74 8.73
C THR A 175 -19.75 -9.54 8.12
N GLN A 176 -19.63 -9.98 6.86
CA GLN A 176 -20.64 -10.81 6.21
C GLN A 176 -20.52 -12.29 6.58
N GLY A 177 -19.28 -12.79 6.72
CA GLY A 177 -19.02 -14.18 7.12
C GLY A 177 -19.51 -14.49 8.52
N LEU A 178 -19.34 -13.55 9.45
CA LEU A 178 -19.87 -13.69 10.80
C LEU A 178 -21.40 -13.86 10.79
N ARG A 179 -22.08 -13.07 9.96
CA ARG A 179 -23.54 -13.19 9.77
C ARG A 179 -23.94 -14.54 9.21
N PHE A 180 -23.18 -15.07 8.25
CA PHE A 180 -23.45 -16.38 7.66
C PHE A 180 -23.25 -17.52 8.66
N LEU A 181 -22.21 -17.47 9.48
CA LEU A 181 -21.87 -18.53 10.44
C LEU A 181 -22.76 -18.55 11.68
N MET A 182 -23.18 -17.37 12.17
CA MET A 182 -23.93 -17.24 13.42
C MET A 182 -25.46 -17.13 13.21
N GLY A 183 -25.91 -17.07 11.95
CA GLY A 183 -27.33 -17.00 11.61
C GLY A 183 -27.98 -15.64 11.91
N PRO A 184 -29.32 -15.57 11.86
CA PRO A 184 -30.06 -14.32 12.03
C PRO A 184 -30.04 -13.76 13.48
N GLU A 185 -29.51 -14.50 14.43
CA GLU A 185 -29.42 -14.08 15.84
C GLU A 185 -28.35 -13.01 16.13
N ILE A 186 -27.46 -12.74 15.16
CA ILE A 186 -26.55 -11.59 15.32
C ILE A 186 -27.42 -10.32 15.32
N PRO A 187 -27.22 -9.41 16.29
CA PRO A 187 -27.88 -8.11 16.26
C PRO A 187 -27.60 -7.42 14.94
N THR A 188 -28.55 -7.45 14.03
CA THR A 188 -28.43 -6.81 12.70
C THR A 188 -28.65 -5.31 12.79
N GLU A 189 -29.21 -4.85 13.91
CA GLU A 189 -29.44 -3.45 14.21
C GLU A 189 -28.23 -2.85 14.95
N PHE A 190 -27.94 -1.58 14.68
CA PHE A 190 -27.00 -0.80 15.45
C PHE A 190 -27.61 -0.53 16.84
N ASN A 191 -27.51 -1.50 17.73
CA ASN A 191 -27.78 -1.28 19.12
C ASN A 191 -26.48 -1.35 19.91
N PHE A 192 -26.30 -0.48 20.89
CA PHE A 192 -25.14 -0.50 21.75
C PHE A 192 -25.19 -1.59 22.83
N GLN A 193 -26.09 -2.56 22.69
CA GLN A 193 -26.23 -3.66 23.61
C GLN A 193 -25.42 -4.87 23.13
N GLY A 194 -24.52 -5.32 23.97
CA GLY A 194 -23.74 -6.51 23.74
C GLY A 194 -22.38 -6.30 23.06
N ILE A 195 -21.45 -7.20 23.35
CA ILE A 195 -20.03 -7.15 22.88
C ILE A 195 -19.95 -7.21 21.36
N MET A 196 -20.82 -8.01 20.70
CA MET A 196 -20.81 -8.17 19.24
C MET A 196 -21.19 -6.89 18.51
N ALA A 197 -22.13 -6.11 19.04
CA ALA A 197 -22.47 -4.80 18.49
C ALA A 197 -21.26 -3.84 18.54
N TRP A 198 -20.54 -3.81 19.63
CA TRP A 198 -19.33 -2.98 19.77
C TRP A 198 -18.21 -3.41 18.82
N ILE A 199 -18.00 -4.72 18.65
CA ILE A 199 -17.02 -5.25 17.68
C ILE A 199 -17.41 -4.83 16.25
N THR A 200 -18.68 -4.93 15.90
CA THR A 200 -19.16 -4.54 14.56
C THR A 200 -19.01 -3.04 14.33
N ILE A 201 -19.38 -2.22 15.31
CA ILE A 201 -19.20 -0.76 15.25
C ILE A 201 -17.72 -0.41 15.10
N ALA A 202 -16.84 -1.03 15.88
CA ALA A 202 -15.40 -0.80 15.79
C ALA A 202 -14.84 -1.20 14.40
N ALA A 203 -15.25 -2.35 13.86
CA ALA A 203 -14.85 -2.80 12.54
C ALA A 203 -15.30 -1.83 11.44
N LEU A 204 -16.54 -1.34 11.52
CA LEU A 204 -17.07 -0.35 10.58
C LEU A 204 -16.32 0.98 10.68
N LEU A 205 -16.05 1.48 11.89
CA LEU A 205 -15.28 2.70 12.08
C LEU A 205 -13.87 2.55 11.50
N ILE A 206 -13.20 1.43 11.73
CA ILE A 206 -11.89 1.14 11.15
C ILE A 206 -11.98 1.12 9.62
N CYS A 207 -13.00 0.50 9.04
CA CYS A 207 -13.24 0.47 7.60
C CYS A 207 -13.36 1.91 7.04
N TRP A 208 -14.23 2.73 7.63
CA TRP A 208 -14.46 4.09 7.17
C TRP A 208 -13.24 5.00 7.35
N ILE A 209 -12.55 4.89 8.47
CA ILE A 209 -11.30 5.65 8.71
C ILE A 209 -10.23 5.27 7.69
N SER A 210 -10.12 4.00 7.37
CA SER A 210 -9.11 3.52 6.41
C SER A 210 -9.31 4.09 5.01
N ILE A 211 -10.56 4.40 4.58
CA ILE A 211 -10.84 5.07 3.31
C ILE A 211 -10.08 6.41 3.22
N PHE A 212 -9.91 7.12 4.33
CA PHE A 212 -9.23 8.42 4.37
C PHE A 212 -7.74 8.31 4.69
N LEU A 213 -7.34 7.35 5.54
CA LEU A 213 -5.94 7.23 5.96
C LEU A 213 -5.06 6.57 4.91
N PHE A 214 -5.52 5.50 4.26
CA PHE A 214 -4.70 4.75 3.31
C PHE A 214 -4.23 5.58 2.12
N PRO A 215 -5.07 6.36 1.43
CA PRO A 215 -4.63 7.18 0.31
C PRO A 215 -3.54 8.16 0.70
N ARG A 216 -3.66 8.77 1.88
CA ARG A 216 -2.65 9.70 2.39
C ARG A 216 -1.32 9.00 2.64
N VAL A 217 -1.33 7.84 3.31
CA VAL A 217 -0.11 7.06 3.59
C VAL A 217 0.54 6.58 2.29
N ILE A 218 -0.26 6.13 1.31
CA ILE A 218 0.22 5.70 -0.01
C ILE A 218 0.86 6.88 -0.75
N GLN A 219 0.21 8.03 -0.75
CA GLN A 219 0.72 9.22 -1.43
C GLN A 219 2.02 9.72 -0.82
N GLU A 220 2.09 9.86 0.50
CA GLU A 220 3.32 10.26 1.21
C GLU A 220 4.49 9.31 0.91
N ALA A 221 4.22 7.98 0.89
CA ALA A 221 5.22 6.99 0.55
C ALA A 221 5.67 7.06 -0.91
N ALA A 222 4.74 7.29 -1.84
CA ALA A 222 5.04 7.41 -3.27
C ALA A 222 5.81 8.70 -3.58
N GLU A 223 5.48 9.81 -2.94
CA GLU A 223 6.20 11.09 -3.09
C GLU A 223 7.64 11.00 -2.57
N GLU A 224 7.85 10.31 -1.44
CA GLU A 224 9.20 10.06 -0.93
C GLU A 224 10.05 9.28 -1.93
N THR A 225 9.48 8.21 -2.51
CA THR A 225 10.16 7.41 -3.53
C THR A 225 10.43 8.23 -4.81
N ALA A 226 9.49 9.08 -5.21
CA ALA A 226 9.68 9.97 -6.36
C ALA A 226 10.76 11.04 -6.13
N ARG A 227 10.96 11.49 -4.89
CA ARG A 227 12.09 12.39 -4.54
C ARG A 227 13.43 11.68 -4.67
N LEU A 228 13.53 10.43 -4.23
CA LEU A 228 14.75 9.63 -4.42
C LEU A 228 15.10 9.50 -5.91
N LYS A 229 14.11 9.23 -6.76
CA LYS A 229 14.31 9.21 -8.22
C LYS A 229 14.98 10.48 -8.73
N LYS A 230 14.52 11.68 -8.28
CA LYS A 230 15.13 12.95 -8.73
C LYS A 230 16.58 13.09 -8.32
N ILE A 231 16.98 12.56 -7.15
CA ILE A 231 18.35 12.58 -6.67
C ILE A 231 19.26 11.70 -7.55
N TYR A 232 18.76 10.54 -7.97
CA TYR A 232 19.54 9.63 -8.85
C TYR A 232 19.56 10.07 -10.32
N GLU A 233 18.66 10.95 -10.77
CA GLU A 233 18.59 11.44 -12.14
C GLU A 233 19.15 12.87 -12.31
N SER A 234 19.58 13.53 -11.23
CA SER A 234 20.28 14.83 -11.24
C SER A 234 21.79 14.64 -11.31
#